data_724cdde8272a1c411bec653e1aee5bf7
#
_entry.id   724cdde8272a1c411bec653e1aee5bf7
#
_cell.length_a   1.000
_cell.length_b   1.000
_cell.length_c   1.000
_cell.angle_alpha   90.00
_cell.angle_beta   90.00
_cell.angle_gamma   90.00
#
_symmetry.space_group_name_H-M   'P 1'
#
loop_
_entity.id
_entity.type
_entity.pdbx_description
1 polymer ?
#
loop_
_entity_poly.entity_id
_entity_poly.type
_entity_poly.pdbx_seq_one_letter_code
_entity_poly.pdbx_strand_id
1 'polypeptide(L)'
;MNIFSIVLNMIKEDRLAILKKLCFSFIASIVITLSVYLVYDYVANWLNIAIDNHSISFLEGFDLKTKLQEKCRFDSIPTAEQLQNRFGLFFKIFLFWLSAVCLLLFAPWRYWKEHETGRLLPSQDWLLKKVTLILDNKASSIVLLLSMCAFFAFWYWVISLSGMLGDDYYCGMTQGKSLITKFAWWAWCYATHVSRIGESIFYIFPQTVDRTLHLLITPLFVMLFPFVMKRFAKASFKMNEWRGIAYYWMMGIMSFLGVVIIRILIIYAPTTNYFYPVVWCLFFWSFYYNYAGYKESSNYSTISKIAFCILGVLSGWATEGLAAIGVVLGSIWLVYWVAKERYISKFYYLGLISYLVGACNVVFSTGPIIRGMLDTRLTGGNVPYNLSVLPLWQRFTYIPEMFEAIWPCVRFTVGLIFFTIIIAYIAKVKECYSKGLLLKVSCFFIVALLLCFVYIVGAIPNGSTFTPASYVMVAALGVLYAQLLQRKWYVAVVPLVVLFSFAVWYMTPRIEMALITSKAEKKRIEYIQQEKNKGNKTLVLPYPLSFPLPETEGGAATDRTYIPFQHFSINPAKNKHQAIFFGVNSISEQDWKK
;
A
#
# COMPACT_ATOMS: atom_id res chain seq x y z
N MET A 1 14.42 -33.68 -11.26
CA MET A 1 15.58 -33.09 -11.96
C MET A 1 16.09 -31.94 -11.10
N ASN A 2 17.38 -31.96 -10.74
CA ASN A 2 17.94 -31.00 -9.76
C ASN A 2 18.08 -29.61 -10.42
N ILE A 3 17.56 -28.56 -9.81
CA ILE A 3 17.63 -27.15 -10.32
C ILE A 3 19.05 -26.80 -10.73
N PHE A 4 20.03 -27.28 -9.97
CA PHE A 4 21.45 -27.08 -10.26
C PHE A 4 21.89 -27.69 -11.60
N SER A 5 21.37 -28.87 -11.98
CA SER A 5 21.71 -29.51 -13.27
C SER A 5 21.07 -28.79 -14.47
N ILE A 6 19.93 -28.13 -14.30
CA ILE A 6 19.27 -27.32 -15.36
C ILE A 6 20.09 -26.06 -15.61
N VAL A 7 20.47 -25.37 -14.54
CA VAL A 7 21.33 -24.17 -14.64
C VAL A 7 22.69 -24.50 -15.25
N LEU A 8 23.29 -25.64 -14.85
CA LEU A 8 24.57 -26.10 -15.42
C LEU A 8 24.46 -26.47 -16.90
N ASN A 9 23.36 -27.08 -17.33
CA ASN A 9 23.16 -27.42 -18.76
C ASN A 9 22.88 -26.17 -19.62
N MET A 10 22.16 -25.17 -19.11
CA MET A 10 22.04 -23.87 -19.79
C MET A 10 23.38 -23.15 -19.95
N ILE A 11 24.31 -23.32 -18.99
CA ILE A 11 25.65 -22.74 -19.02
C ILE A 11 26.57 -23.48 -20.01
N LYS A 12 26.33 -24.74 -20.31
CA LYS A 12 27.19 -25.52 -21.21
C LYS A 12 27.05 -25.19 -22.70
N GLU A 13 25.86 -24.71 -23.14
CA GLU A 13 25.58 -24.57 -24.59
C GLU A 13 26.16 -23.31 -25.26
N ASP A 14 26.46 -22.22 -24.51
CA ASP A 14 27.14 -21.07 -25.11
C ASP A 14 27.81 -20.15 -24.06
N ARG A 15 28.90 -20.63 -23.47
CA ARG A 15 29.65 -19.91 -22.42
C ARG A 15 30.08 -18.50 -22.83
N LEU A 16 30.45 -18.29 -24.09
CA LEU A 16 30.94 -17.00 -24.58
C LEU A 16 29.78 -15.99 -24.70
N ALA A 17 28.62 -16.43 -25.19
CA ALA A 17 27.44 -15.56 -25.30
C ALA A 17 26.90 -15.16 -23.92
N ILE A 18 26.91 -16.09 -22.96
CA ILE A 18 26.53 -15.81 -21.57
C ILE A 18 27.51 -14.79 -20.95
N LEU A 19 28.82 -15.02 -21.13
CA LEU A 19 29.83 -14.10 -20.61
C LEU A 19 29.70 -12.69 -21.21
N LYS A 20 29.48 -12.59 -22.53
CA LYS A 20 29.23 -11.31 -23.21
C LYS A 20 28.00 -10.59 -22.62
N LYS A 21 26.90 -11.31 -22.40
CA LYS A 21 25.68 -10.74 -21.79
C LYS A 21 25.94 -10.27 -20.36
N LEU A 22 26.67 -11.03 -19.55
CA LEU A 22 27.02 -10.65 -18.18
C LEU A 22 27.94 -9.41 -18.17
N CYS A 23 28.97 -9.37 -18.99
CA CYS A 23 29.86 -8.21 -19.12
C CYS A 23 29.07 -6.96 -19.57
N PHE A 24 28.19 -7.10 -20.57
CA PHE A 24 27.34 -6.00 -21.01
C PHE A 24 26.38 -5.54 -19.92
N SER A 25 25.76 -6.47 -19.19
CA SER A 25 24.90 -6.15 -18.05
C SER A 25 25.64 -5.35 -16.99
N PHE A 26 26.88 -5.74 -16.69
CA PHE A 26 27.71 -5.07 -15.70
C PHE A 26 28.04 -3.63 -16.14
N ILE A 27 28.53 -3.45 -17.36
CA ILE A 27 28.87 -2.13 -17.91
C ILE A 27 27.64 -1.24 -18.01
N ALA A 28 26.53 -1.75 -18.57
CA ALA A 28 25.27 -1.01 -18.68
C ALA A 28 24.75 -0.56 -17.31
N SER A 29 24.85 -1.44 -16.31
CA SER A 29 24.41 -1.12 -14.94
C SER A 29 25.26 -0.02 -14.29
N ILE A 30 26.58 -0.01 -14.54
CA ILE A 30 27.44 1.09 -14.09
C ILE A 30 27.01 2.40 -14.76
N VAL A 31 26.86 2.41 -16.09
CA VAL A 31 26.48 3.62 -16.85
C VAL A 31 25.12 4.15 -16.36
N ILE A 32 24.11 3.28 -16.20
CA ILE A 32 22.80 3.68 -15.71
C ILE A 32 22.91 4.24 -14.29
N THR A 33 23.67 3.59 -13.40
CA THR A 33 23.84 4.04 -12.01
C THR A 33 24.49 5.42 -11.96
N LEU A 34 25.55 5.65 -12.75
CA LEU A 34 26.20 6.96 -12.85
C LEU A 34 25.22 8.03 -13.39
N SER A 35 24.40 7.67 -14.39
CA SER A 35 23.38 8.58 -14.92
C SER A 35 22.34 8.94 -13.86
N VAL A 36 21.89 7.99 -13.06
CA VAL A 36 20.96 8.22 -11.93
C VAL A 36 21.58 9.17 -10.91
N TYR A 37 22.87 9.02 -10.62
CA TYR A 37 23.60 9.93 -9.72
C TYR A 37 23.66 11.36 -10.26
N LEU A 38 24.01 11.53 -11.53
CA LEU A 38 24.07 12.85 -12.15
C LEU A 38 22.71 13.56 -12.16
N VAL A 39 21.66 12.82 -12.48
CA VAL A 39 20.27 13.36 -12.44
C VAL A 39 19.88 13.72 -11.02
N TYR A 40 20.21 12.87 -10.05
CA TYR A 40 19.94 13.15 -8.65
C TYR A 40 20.64 14.42 -8.16
N ASP A 41 21.95 14.55 -8.43
CA ASP A 41 22.74 15.72 -8.05
C ASP A 41 22.23 16.99 -8.72
N TYR A 42 21.85 16.92 -9.99
CA TYR A 42 21.23 18.04 -10.70
C TYR A 42 19.92 18.49 -10.01
N VAL A 43 19.05 17.54 -9.69
CA VAL A 43 17.78 17.84 -9.01
C VAL A 43 18.01 18.35 -7.58
N ALA A 44 18.95 17.76 -6.83
CA ALA A 44 19.29 18.20 -5.48
C ALA A 44 19.85 19.63 -5.48
N ASN A 45 20.75 19.95 -6.41
CA ASN A 45 21.29 21.30 -6.57
C ASN A 45 20.21 22.31 -6.97
N TRP A 46 19.35 21.96 -7.91
CA TRP A 46 18.22 22.81 -8.30
C TRP A 46 17.30 23.10 -7.12
N LEU A 47 16.98 22.08 -6.32
CA LEU A 47 16.13 22.23 -5.14
C LEU A 47 16.82 23.08 -4.06
N ASN A 48 18.12 22.92 -3.82
CA ASN A 48 18.87 23.74 -2.87
C ASN A 48 18.86 25.22 -3.29
N ILE A 49 19.09 25.53 -4.57
CA ILE A 49 19.01 26.88 -5.11
C ILE A 49 17.58 27.44 -4.96
N ALA A 50 16.56 26.63 -5.24
CA ALA A 50 15.18 27.05 -5.12
C ALA A 50 14.76 27.36 -3.67
N ILE A 51 15.35 26.64 -2.70
CA ILE A 51 15.16 26.88 -1.27
C ILE A 51 15.85 28.18 -0.84
N ASP A 52 17.12 28.35 -1.22
CA ASP A 52 17.91 29.51 -0.83
C ASP A 52 17.35 30.80 -1.43
N ASN A 53 16.81 30.75 -2.64
CA ASN A 53 16.18 31.91 -3.31
C ASN A 53 14.71 32.14 -2.93
N HIS A 54 14.16 31.41 -1.97
CA HIS A 54 12.74 31.48 -1.58
C HIS A 54 11.77 31.38 -2.78
N SER A 55 12.24 30.84 -3.92
CA SER A 55 11.43 30.73 -5.15
C SER A 55 10.30 29.72 -5.03
N ILE A 56 10.32 28.88 -3.97
CA ILE A 56 9.23 27.99 -3.59
C ILE A 56 8.57 28.54 -2.32
N SER A 57 7.78 29.59 -2.49
CA SER A 57 7.20 30.40 -1.40
C SER A 57 6.36 29.61 -0.38
N PHE A 58 5.82 28.45 -0.74
CA PHE A 58 5.05 27.64 0.21
C PHE A 58 5.92 26.75 1.13
N LEU A 59 7.24 26.65 0.86
CA LEU A 59 8.21 25.99 1.74
C LEU A 59 8.69 26.91 2.88
N GLU A 60 8.43 28.21 2.81
CA GLU A 60 8.83 29.17 3.86
C GLU A 60 8.37 28.80 5.27
N GLY A 61 7.28 28.06 5.37
CA GLY A 61 6.81 27.52 6.64
C GLY A 61 7.52 26.25 7.13
N PHE A 62 8.36 25.62 6.29
CA PHE A 62 9.10 24.41 6.61
C PHE A 62 10.57 24.76 6.82
N ASP A 63 10.98 24.93 8.06
CA ASP A 63 12.36 25.12 8.43
C ASP A 63 13.14 23.81 8.30
N LEU A 64 13.29 23.37 7.03
CA LEU A 64 13.94 22.13 6.70
C LEU A 64 15.47 22.28 6.77
N LYS A 65 15.99 23.47 6.51
CA LYS A 65 17.43 23.77 6.61
C LYS A 65 17.91 23.53 8.05
N THR A 66 17.22 24.10 9.03
CA THR A 66 17.50 23.85 10.45
C THR A 66 17.33 22.37 10.82
N LYS A 67 16.31 21.69 10.32
CA LYS A 67 16.14 20.26 10.56
C LYS A 67 17.22 19.39 9.93
N LEU A 68 17.69 19.71 8.73
CA LEU A 68 18.80 19.00 8.09
C LEU A 68 20.12 19.23 8.88
N GLN A 69 20.39 20.46 9.29
CA GLN A 69 21.57 20.81 10.10
C GLN A 69 21.56 20.13 11.46
N GLU A 70 20.48 20.30 12.22
CA GLU A 70 20.40 19.80 13.60
C GLU A 70 20.39 18.27 13.69
N LYS A 71 19.71 17.59 12.79
CA LYS A 71 19.46 16.15 12.88
C LYS A 71 20.31 15.29 11.96
N CYS A 72 20.63 15.78 10.77
CA CYS A 72 21.40 15.02 9.79
C CYS A 72 22.83 15.47 9.64
N ARG A 73 23.20 16.62 10.18
CA ARG A 73 24.49 17.30 9.95
C ARG A 73 24.75 17.56 8.46
N PHE A 74 23.70 17.91 7.73
CA PHE A 74 23.77 18.39 6.37
C PHE A 74 23.26 19.82 6.30
N ASP A 75 24.01 20.70 5.64
CA ASP A 75 23.63 22.11 5.48
C ASP A 75 22.64 22.32 4.33
N SER A 76 22.46 21.31 3.49
CA SER A 76 21.61 21.31 2.30
C SER A 76 21.14 19.89 2.00
N ILE A 77 20.36 19.71 0.94
CA ILE A 77 20.07 18.36 0.43
C ILE A 77 21.39 17.69 0.06
N PRO A 78 21.68 16.52 0.65
CA PRO A 78 22.96 15.87 0.46
C PRO A 78 23.18 15.45 -1.00
N THR A 79 24.41 15.56 -1.47
CA THR A 79 24.82 15.06 -2.80
C THR A 79 24.82 13.53 -2.85
N ALA A 80 24.81 12.96 -4.05
CA ALA A 80 24.92 11.52 -4.25
C ALA A 80 26.19 10.95 -3.62
N GLU A 81 27.31 11.68 -3.66
CA GLU A 81 28.56 11.29 -3.02
C GLU A 81 28.45 11.21 -1.50
N GLN A 82 27.83 12.21 -0.87
CA GLN A 82 27.59 12.22 0.58
C GLN A 82 26.71 11.04 1.00
N LEU A 83 25.68 10.72 0.21
CA LEU A 83 24.80 9.57 0.44
C LEU A 83 25.53 8.25 0.22
N GLN A 84 26.44 8.18 -0.76
CA GLN A 84 27.28 7.01 -1.00
C GLN A 84 28.19 6.72 0.21
N ASN A 85 28.92 7.73 0.65
CA ASN A 85 29.87 7.60 1.75
C ASN A 85 29.18 7.17 3.06
N ARG A 86 27.93 7.58 3.26
CA ARG A 86 27.18 7.29 4.48
C ARG A 86 26.33 6.03 4.41
N PHE A 87 25.81 5.64 3.22
CA PHE A 87 24.79 4.59 3.07
C PHE A 87 25.07 3.53 2.02
N GLY A 88 26.17 3.63 1.28
CA GLY A 88 26.48 2.69 0.21
C GLY A 88 25.44 2.70 -0.93
N LEU A 89 24.87 3.87 -1.22
CA LEU A 89 23.75 4.02 -2.15
C LEU A 89 24.10 3.54 -3.56
N PHE A 90 25.32 3.83 -4.04
CA PHE A 90 25.80 3.38 -5.36
C PHE A 90 25.68 1.86 -5.51
N PHE A 91 26.17 1.11 -4.53
CA PHE A 91 26.17 -0.35 -4.60
C PHE A 91 24.73 -0.91 -4.66
N LYS A 92 23.80 -0.34 -3.90
CA LYS A 92 22.40 -0.75 -3.91
C LYS A 92 21.75 -0.48 -5.27
N ILE A 93 21.93 0.72 -5.83
CA ILE A 93 21.41 1.10 -7.16
C ILE A 93 22.06 0.25 -8.24
N PHE A 94 23.36 0.01 -8.15
CA PHE A 94 24.10 -0.83 -9.09
C PHE A 94 23.58 -2.28 -9.09
N LEU A 95 23.45 -2.92 -7.93
CA LEU A 95 22.94 -4.29 -7.84
C LEU A 95 21.54 -4.43 -8.43
N PHE A 96 20.75 -3.39 -8.26
CA PHE A 96 19.41 -3.35 -8.83
C PHE A 96 19.44 -3.31 -10.36
N TRP A 97 20.14 -2.34 -10.93
CA TRP A 97 20.23 -2.22 -12.39
C TRP A 97 20.92 -3.43 -13.01
N LEU A 98 21.88 -4.03 -12.29
CA LEU A 98 22.49 -5.28 -12.72
C LEU A 98 21.43 -6.39 -12.82
N SER A 99 20.57 -6.53 -11.82
CA SER A 99 19.48 -7.51 -11.83
C SER A 99 18.48 -7.24 -12.97
N ALA A 100 18.04 -5.98 -13.15
CA ALA A 100 17.10 -5.59 -14.19
C ALA A 100 17.67 -5.82 -15.60
N VAL A 101 18.92 -5.40 -15.85
CA VAL A 101 19.58 -5.57 -17.16
C VAL A 101 19.86 -7.05 -17.44
N CYS A 102 20.26 -7.84 -16.43
CA CYS A 102 20.40 -9.28 -16.59
C CYS A 102 19.07 -9.92 -17.00
N LEU A 103 17.97 -9.60 -16.30
CA LEU A 103 16.65 -10.10 -16.66
C LEU A 103 16.30 -9.77 -18.11
N LEU A 104 16.52 -8.53 -18.56
CA LEU A 104 16.23 -8.11 -19.94
C LEU A 104 17.06 -8.87 -20.97
N LEU A 105 18.36 -9.06 -20.75
CA LEU A 105 19.26 -9.70 -21.70
C LEU A 105 19.12 -11.22 -21.77
N PHE A 106 18.71 -11.85 -20.67
CA PHE A 106 18.45 -13.28 -20.63
C PHE A 106 17.03 -13.68 -21.01
N ALA A 107 16.16 -12.70 -21.31
CA ALA A 107 14.82 -12.95 -21.80
C ALA A 107 14.84 -13.74 -23.12
N PRO A 108 13.96 -14.72 -23.32
CA PRO A 108 13.89 -15.52 -24.53
C PRO A 108 13.17 -14.79 -25.68
N TRP A 109 13.68 -13.63 -26.11
CA TRP A 109 13.07 -12.72 -27.11
C TRP A 109 12.76 -13.40 -28.45
N ARG A 110 13.66 -14.29 -28.96
CA ARG A 110 13.46 -15.03 -30.20
C ARG A 110 12.29 -15.97 -30.09
N TYR A 111 12.21 -16.73 -29.01
CA TYR A 111 11.12 -17.66 -28.75
C TYR A 111 9.76 -16.95 -28.69
N TRP A 112 9.69 -15.80 -28.01
CA TRP A 112 8.44 -15.04 -27.95
C TRP A 112 8.03 -14.47 -29.31
N LYS A 113 8.98 -14.03 -30.15
CA LYS A 113 8.70 -13.53 -31.49
C LYS A 113 8.04 -14.62 -32.36
N GLU A 114 8.46 -15.86 -32.19
CA GLU A 114 7.98 -16.99 -32.99
C GLU A 114 6.65 -17.57 -32.48
N HIS A 115 6.42 -17.53 -31.16
CA HIS A 115 5.32 -18.26 -30.52
C HIS A 115 4.21 -17.38 -29.94
N GLU A 116 4.42 -16.08 -29.77
CA GLU A 116 3.40 -15.16 -29.28
C GLU A 116 2.85 -14.27 -30.39
N THR A 117 1.61 -14.54 -30.80
CA THR A 117 0.91 -13.72 -31.80
C THR A 117 0.48 -12.38 -31.21
N GLY A 118 0.93 -11.29 -31.84
CA GLY A 118 0.65 -9.92 -31.38
C GLY A 118 -0.76 -9.46 -31.77
N ARG A 119 -1.77 -9.71 -30.93
CA ARG A 119 -3.07 -9.04 -31.02
C ARG A 119 -2.98 -7.68 -30.33
N LEU A 120 -3.45 -6.62 -31.01
CA LEU A 120 -3.44 -5.26 -30.44
C LEU A 120 -4.50 -5.10 -29.35
N LEU A 121 -5.69 -5.62 -29.55
CA LEU A 121 -6.85 -5.49 -28.66
C LEU A 121 -7.34 -6.85 -28.14
N PRO A 122 -8.00 -6.89 -26.96
CA PRO A 122 -8.75 -8.06 -26.52
C PRO A 122 -9.81 -8.44 -27.58
N SER A 123 -10.08 -9.74 -27.77
CA SER A 123 -11.12 -10.17 -28.70
C SER A 123 -12.49 -9.66 -28.25
N GLN A 124 -13.34 -9.24 -29.21
CA GLN A 124 -14.72 -8.83 -28.92
C GLN A 124 -15.50 -9.94 -28.19
N ASP A 125 -15.22 -11.20 -28.53
CA ASP A 125 -15.82 -12.37 -27.89
C ASP A 125 -15.53 -12.45 -26.38
N TRP A 126 -14.38 -11.96 -25.95
CA TRP A 126 -14.03 -11.94 -24.51
C TRP A 126 -14.88 -10.94 -23.72
N LEU A 127 -15.14 -9.76 -24.29
CA LEU A 127 -16.03 -8.75 -23.70
C LEU A 127 -17.48 -9.20 -23.68
N LEU A 128 -17.99 -9.70 -24.81
CA LEU A 128 -19.34 -10.24 -24.94
C LEU A 128 -19.58 -11.43 -24.00
N LYS A 129 -18.62 -12.35 -23.90
CA LYS A 129 -18.70 -13.51 -23.00
C LYS A 129 -18.72 -13.11 -21.53
N LYS A 130 -18.06 -12.00 -21.14
CA LYS A 130 -18.15 -11.46 -19.78
C LYS A 130 -19.48 -10.76 -19.49
N VAL A 131 -20.02 -10.03 -20.45
CA VAL A 131 -21.32 -9.33 -20.29
C VAL A 131 -22.47 -10.32 -20.24
N THR A 132 -22.52 -11.34 -21.12
CA THR A 132 -23.52 -12.42 -21.07
C THR A 132 -23.45 -13.24 -19.78
N LEU A 133 -22.26 -13.49 -19.26
CA LEU A 133 -22.08 -14.17 -17.97
C LEU A 133 -22.68 -13.40 -16.77
N ILE A 134 -22.82 -12.09 -16.86
CA ILE A 134 -23.46 -11.25 -15.83
C ILE A 134 -24.98 -11.35 -15.93
N LEU A 135 -25.52 -11.58 -17.13
CA LEU A 135 -26.96 -11.55 -17.41
C LEU A 135 -27.68 -12.90 -17.23
N ASP A 136 -26.94 -14.02 -17.20
CA ASP A 136 -27.50 -15.37 -17.15
C ASP A 136 -28.27 -15.73 -15.86
N ASN A 137 -28.11 -14.93 -14.77
CA ASN A 137 -28.80 -15.16 -13.50
C ASN A 137 -29.33 -13.83 -12.96
N LYS A 138 -30.45 -13.34 -13.53
CA LYS A 138 -30.97 -11.98 -13.29
C LYS A 138 -31.16 -11.64 -11.80
N ALA A 139 -31.76 -12.52 -11.01
CA ALA A 139 -32.05 -12.22 -9.61
C ALA A 139 -30.79 -12.06 -8.75
N SER A 140 -29.87 -13.01 -8.82
CA SER A 140 -28.62 -12.95 -8.05
C SER A 140 -27.65 -11.88 -8.56
N SER A 141 -27.69 -11.57 -9.88
CA SER A 141 -26.93 -10.43 -10.43
C SER A 141 -27.43 -9.09 -9.90
N ILE A 142 -28.76 -8.92 -9.77
CA ILE A 142 -29.35 -7.73 -9.16
C ILE A 142 -28.95 -7.62 -7.68
N VAL A 143 -29.02 -8.73 -6.92
CA VAL A 143 -28.60 -8.73 -5.50
C VAL A 143 -27.12 -8.41 -5.36
N LEU A 144 -26.25 -8.91 -6.25
CA LEU A 144 -24.84 -8.54 -6.24
C LEU A 144 -24.66 -7.03 -6.51
N LEU A 145 -25.34 -6.49 -7.52
CA LEU A 145 -25.27 -5.05 -7.82
C LEU A 145 -25.76 -4.21 -6.64
N LEU A 146 -26.89 -4.58 -6.02
CA LEU A 146 -27.39 -3.91 -4.82
C LEU A 146 -26.39 -4.00 -3.66
N SER A 147 -25.72 -5.15 -3.48
CA SER A 147 -24.66 -5.33 -2.48
C SER A 147 -23.48 -4.39 -2.75
N MET A 148 -23.05 -4.28 -4.03
CA MET A 148 -22.00 -3.34 -4.43
C MET A 148 -22.39 -1.90 -4.15
N CYS A 149 -23.61 -1.51 -4.52
CA CYS A 149 -24.15 -0.17 -4.22
C CYS A 149 -24.24 0.08 -2.71
N ALA A 150 -24.65 -0.91 -1.93
CA ALA A 150 -24.74 -0.81 -0.47
C ALA A 150 -23.34 -0.58 0.17
N PHE A 151 -22.31 -1.32 -0.25
CA PHE A 151 -20.93 -1.09 0.21
C PHE A 151 -20.41 0.28 -0.21
N PHE A 152 -20.67 0.69 -1.45
CA PHE A 152 -20.29 2.02 -1.93
C PHE A 152 -20.96 3.12 -1.11
N ALA A 153 -22.29 3.06 -0.96
CA ALA A 153 -23.07 4.06 -0.23
C ALA A 153 -22.69 4.11 1.26
N PHE A 154 -22.48 2.95 1.89
CA PHE A 154 -22.05 2.86 3.28
C PHE A 154 -20.69 3.56 3.48
N TRP A 155 -19.69 3.26 2.64
CA TRP A 155 -18.37 3.87 2.78
C TRP A 155 -18.34 5.33 2.38
N TYR A 156 -19.10 5.71 1.34
CA TYR A 156 -19.31 7.13 1.00
C TYR A 156 -19.85 7.90 2.21
N TRP A 157 -20.87 7.34 2.84
CA TRP A 157 -21.48 7.93 4.04
C TRP A 157 -20.50 7.99 5.21
N VAL A 158 -19.84 6.90 5.57
CA VAL A 158 -18.87 6.86 6.69
C VAL A 158 -17.74 7.86 6.47
N ILE A 159 -17.17 7.92 5.27
CA ILE A 159 -16.12 8.88 4.95
C ILE A 159 -16.65 10.32 5.00
N SER A 160 -17.87 10.59 4.54
CA SER A 160 -18.47 11.92 4.59
C SER A 160 -18.69 12.42 6.02
N LEU A 161 -18.89 11.51 6.96
CA LEU A 161 -19.03 11.83 8.38
C LEU A 161 -17.70 12.11 9.09
N SER A 162 -16.59 11.57 8.59
CA SER A 162 -15.34 11.61 9.36
C SER A 162 -14.57 12.92 9.33
N GLY A 163 -14.93 13.86 8.44
CA GLY A 163 -14.27 15.17 8.29
C GLY A 163 -12.80 15.07 7.80
N MET A 164 -12.09 16.20 7.78
CA MET A 164 -10.65 16.25 7.51
C MET A 164 -9.87 16.05 8.81
N LEU A 165 -8.96 15.10 8.83
CA LEU A 165 -8.21 14.75 10.04
C LEU A 165 -6.70 14.93 9.80
N GLY A 166 -6.04 15.59 10.73
CA GLY A 166 -4.58 15.70 10.83
C GLY A 166 -3.78 15.71 9.52
N ASP A 167 -3.45 14.53 9.04
CA ASP A 167 -2.66 14.35 7.81
C ASP A 167 -3.41 14.78 6.53
N ASP A 168 -4.75 14.88 6.55
CA ASP A 168 -5.53 15.36 5.40
C ASP A 168 -5.23 16.84 5.09
N TYR A 169 -5.00 17.64 6.11
CA TYR A 169 -4.57 19.05 5.92
C TYR A 169 -3.17 19.11 5.32
N TYR A 170 -2.27 18.23 5.73
CA TYR A 170 -0.95 18.10 5.11
C TYR A 170 -1.06 17.70 3.64
N CYS A 171 -1.89 16.71 3.31
CA CYS A 171 -2.18 16.31 1.93
C CYS A 171 -2.86 17.41 1.11
N GLY A 172 -3.53 18.34 1.76
CA GLY A 172 -4.23 19.47 1.14
C GLY A 172 -3.39 20.72 0.94
N MET A 173 -2.17 20.80 1.48
CA MET A 173 -1.36 22.04 1.46
C MET A 173 -1.08 22.57 0.06
N THR A 174 -1.04 21.72 -0.94
CA THR A 174 -0.85 22.11 -2.35
C THR A 174 -2.14 22.44 -3.09
N GLN A 175 -3.30 22.46 -2.39
CA GLN A 175 -4.58 22.84 -2.99
C GLN A 175 -4.51 24.25 -3.55
N GLY A 176 -5.07 24.45 -4.76
CA GLY A 176 -5.07 25.75 -5.43
C GLY A 176 -3.72 26.19 -6.01
N LYS A 177 -2.65 25.43 -5.79
CA LYS A 177 -1.34 25.74 -6.38
C LYS A 177 -1.23 25.22 -7.81
N SER A 178 -0.31 25.82 -8.59
CA SER A 178 -0.03 25.38 -9.97
C SER A 178 0.46 23.93 -10.02
N LEU A 179 0.29 23.29 -11.16
CA LEU A 179 0.76 21.92 -11.36
C LEU A 179 2.29 21.83 -11.18
N ILE A 180 3.03 22.82 -11.64
CA ILE A 180 4.50 22.90 -11.48
C ILE A 180 4.86 22.93 -9.99
N THR A 181 4.17 23.74 -9.19
CA THR A 181 4.38 23.79 -7.73
C THR A 181 4.08 22.46 -7.06
N LYS A 182 3.02 21.76 -7.47
CA LYS A 182 2.69 20.43 -6.97
C LYS A 182 3.78 19.40 -7.29
N PHE A 183 4.30 19.44 -8.51
CA PHE A 183 5.42 18.55 -8.90
C PHE A 183 6.72 18.89 -8.18
N ALA A 184 7.04 20.17 -7.98
CA ALA A 184 8.20 20.59 -7.21
C ALA A 184 8.10 20.10 -5.75
N TRP A 185 6.92 20.25 -5.13
CA TRP A 185 6.66 19.74 -3.79
C TRP A 185 6.76 18.22 -3.72
N TRP A 186 6.16 17.52 -4.69
CA TRP A 186 6.29 16.07 -4.80
C TRP A 186 7.75 15.63 -4.92
N ALA A 187 8.53 16.24 -5.82
CA ALA A 187 9.95 15.90 -6.01
C ALA A 187 10.76 16.11 -4.72
N TRP A 188 10.49 17.22 -4.03
CA TRP A 188 11.08 17.51 -2.73
C TRP A 188 10.75 16.43 -1.68
N CYS A 189 9.47 16.12 -1.50
CA CYS A 189 9.03 15.11 -0.55
C CYS A 189 9.55 13.72 -0.92
N TYR A 190 9.59 13.39 -2.22
CA TYR A 190 10.17 12.15 -2.74
C TYR A 190 11.65 12.02 -2.35
N ALA A 191 12.41 13.09 -2.49
CA ALA A 191 13.84 13.09 -2.18
C ALA A 191 14.15 13.10 -0.68
N THR A 192 13.29 13.69 0.16
CA THR A 192 13.62 14.00 1.57
C THR A 192 12.74 13.30 2.59
N HIS A 193 11.59 12.77 2.21
CA HIS A 193 10.62 12.26 3.17
C HIS A 193 10.17 10.82 2.88
N VAL A 194 9.38 10.62 1.84
CA VAL A 194 8.85 9.30 1.46
C VAL A 194 8.66 9.23 -0.05
N SER A 195 8.98 8.08 -0.62
CA SER A 195 8.97 7.84 -2.07
C SER A 195 7.84 6.92 -2.53
N ARG A 196 6.84 6.63 -1.69
CA ARG A 196 5.74 5.74 -2.04
C ARG A 196 4.81 6.36 -3.08
N ILE A 197 4.23 5.53 -3.94
CA ILE A 197 3.25 5.99 -4.94
C ILE A 197 2.04 6.66 -4.30
N GLY A 198 1.60 6.20 -3.13
CA GLY A 198 0.49 6.80 -2.41
C GLY A 198 0.72 8.26 -2.04
N GLU A 199 1.94 8.61 -1.63
CA GLU A 199 2.32 10.00 -1.37
C GLU A 199 2.37 10.83 -2.65
N SER A 200 2.85 10.24 -3.74
CA SER A 200 2.79 10.90 -5.06
C SER A 200 1.36 11.25 -5.46
N ILE A 201 0.39 10.36 -5.17
CA ILE A 201 -1.02 10.58 -5.46
C ILE A 201 -1.54 11.79 -4.69
N PHE A 202 -1.37 11.87 -3.36
CA PHE A 202 -1.95 12.97 -2.61
C PHE A 202 -1.21 14.31 -2.79
N TYR A 203 0.06 14.33 -3.19
CA TYR A 203 0.74 15.58 -3.50
C TYR A 203 0.29 16.17 -4.84
N ILE A 204 0.08 15.31 -5.84
CA ILE A 204 -0.40 15.75 -7.16
C ILE A 204 -1.91 16.02 -7.15
N PHE A 205 -2.66 15.16 -6.45
CA PHE A 205 -4.11 15.24 -6.24
C PHE A 205 -4.43 15.58 -4.77
N PRO A 206 -4.25 16.83 -4.35
CA PRO A 206 -4.39 17.22 -2.94
C PRO A 206 -5.81 17.03 -2.45
N GLN A 207 -5.93 16.71 -1.16
CA GLN A 207 -7.21 16.66 -0.49
C GLN A 207 -7.85 18.04 -0.46
N THR A 208 -9.14 18.10 -0.73
CA THR A 208 -9.97 19.31 -0.65
C THR A 208 -10.90 19.23 0.58
N VAL A 209 -11.48 20.36 0.97
CA VAL A 209 -12.48 20.40 2.04
C VAL A 209 -13.64 19.44 1.73
N ASP A 210 -14.07 19.40 0.47
CA ASP A 210 -15.18 18.55 0.01
C ASP A 210 -14.81 17.06 -0.06
N ARG A 211 -13.53 16.72 0.06
CA ARG A 211 -12.99 15.36 0.06
C ARG A 211 -13.41 14.51 -1.15
N THR A 212 -13.72 15.16 -2.29
CA THR A 212 -14.35 14.52 -3.45
C THR A 212 -13.63 13.25 -3.93
N LEU A 213 -12.29 13.31 -4.06
CA LEU A 213 -11.51 12.15 -4.51
C LEU A 213 -11.60 11.00 -3.52
N HIS A 214 -11.47 11.28 -2.22
CA HIS A 214 -11.53 10.26 -1.18
C HIS A 214 -12.93 9.62 -1.09
N LEU A 215 -13.98 10.45 -1.19
CA LEU A 215 -15.37 10.01 -1.16
C LEU A 215 -15.74 9.09 -2.33
N LEU A 216 -15.13 9.26 -3.50
CA LEU A 216 -15.43 8.45 -4.68
C LEU A 216 -14.51 7.25 -4.82
N ILE A 217 -13.21 7.43 -4.64
CA ILE A 217 -12.22 6.40 -4.95
C ILE A 217 -12.17 5.32 -3.86
N THR A 218 -12.23 5.69 -2.58
CA THR A 218 -12.15 4.70 -1.49
C THR A 218 -13.30 3.70 -1.50
N PRO A 219 -14.59 4.13 -1.59
CA PRO A 219 -15.70 3.19 -1.71
C PRO A 219 -15.57 2.28 -2.94
N LEU A 220 -15.04 2.80 -4.05
CA LEU A 220 -14.81 2.01 -5.25
C LEU A 220 -13.79 0.89 -5.02
N PHE A 221 -12.68 1.19 -4.35
CA PHE A 221 -11.68 0.19 -3.99
C PHE A 221 -12.21 -0.86 -3.01
N VAL A 222 -13.01 -0.45 -2.02
CA VAL A 222 -13.69 -1.38 -1.10
C VAL A 222 -14.64 -2.29 -1.87
N MET A 223 -15.43 -1.74 -2.78
CA MET A 223 -16.38 -2.48 -3.61
C MET A 223 -15.66 -3.50 -4.52
N LEU A 224 -14.46 -3.17 -5.03
CA LEU A 224 -13.68 -4.03 -5.92
C LEU A 224 -12.85 -5.09 -5.16
N PHE A 225 -12.55 -4.86 -3.89
CA PHE A 225 -11.71 -5.73 -3.07
C PHE A 225 -12.14 -7.20 -3.05
N PRO A 226 -13.44 -7.56 -2.89
CA PRO A 226 -13.89 -8.95 -2.92
C PRO A 226 -13.57 -9.67 -4.24
N PHE A 227 -13.58 -8.97 -5.37
CA PHE A 227 -13.25 -9.55 -6.68
C PHE A 227 -11.74 -9.88 -6.76
N VAL A 228 -10.90 -9.03 -6.17
CA VAL A 228 -9.45 -9.30 -6.06
C VAL A 228 -9.22 -10.53 -5.20
N MET A 229 -9.87 -10.63 -4.04
CA MET A 229 -9.75 -11.77 -3.13
C MET A 229 -10.22 -13.08 -3.77
N LYS A 230 -11.30 -13.05 -4.55
CA LYS A 230 -11.80 -14.23 -5.26
C LYS A 230 -10.78 -14.83 -6.23
N ARG A 231 -9.90 -14.01 -6.80
CA ARG A 231 -8.85 -14.52 -7.71
C ARG A 231 -7.87 -15.45 -6.99
N PHE A 232 -7.57 -15.22 -5.71
CA PHE A 232 -6.76 -16.13 -4.90
C PHE A 232 -7.53 -17.40 -4.51
N ALA A 233 -8.83 -17.30 -4.33
CA ALA A 233 -9.64 -18.43 -3.93
C ALA A 233 -9.73 -19.54 -5.00
N LYS A 234 -9.53 -19.23 -6.28
CA LYS A 234 -9.72 -20.15 -7.43
C LYS A 234 -11.07 -20.89 -7.38
N ALA A 235 -12.09 -20.20 -6.88
CA ALA A 235 -13.42 -20.79 -6.67
C ALA A 235 -14.15 -21.00 -7.99
N SER A 236 -14.87 -22.14 -8.11
CA SER A 236 -15.64 -22.49 -9.30
C SER A 236 -16.93 -21.69 -9.43
N PHE A 237 -17.51 -21.19 -8.34
CA PHE A 237 -18.72 -20.36 -8.36
C PHE A 237 -18.45 -18.98 -8.97
N LYS A 238 -19.46 -18.42 -9.66
CA LYS A 238 -19.41 -17.05 -10.17
C LYS A 238 -19.79 -16.05 -9.06
N MET A 239 -19.34 -14.79 -9.17
CA MET A 239 -19.70 -13.76 -8.17
C MET A 239 -21.20 -13.43 -8.15
N ASN A 240 -21.87 -13.57 -9.28
CA ASN A 240 -23.33 -13.39 -9.40
C ASN A 240 -24.17 -14.64 -9.05
N GLU A 241 -23.58 -15.66 -8.46
CA GLU A 241 -24.29 -16.76 -7.80
C GLU A 241 -24.45 -16.47 -6.31
N TRP A 242 -25.42 -17.09 -5.62
CA TRP A 242 -25.64 -16.91 -4.18
C TRP A 242 -24.39 -17.18 -3.35
N ARG A 243 -23.60 -18.17 -3.73
CA ARG A 243 -22.28 -18.46 -3.10
C ARG A 243 -21.29 -17.31 -3.31
N GLY A 244 -21.31 -16.72 -4.50
CA GLY A 244 -20.50 -15.56 -4.84
C GLY A 244 -20.90 -14.32 -4.05
N ILE A 245 -22.19 -14.09 -3.84
CA ILE A 245 -22.73 -13.00 -3.04
C ILE A 245 -22.32 -13.17 -1.56
N ALA A 246 -22.45 -14.38 -1.00
CA ALA A 246 -21.97 -14.64 0.36
C ALA A 246 -20.45 -14.41 0.50
N TYR A 247 -19.69 -14.81 -0.51
CA TYR A 247 -18.24 -14.51 -0.59
C TYR A 247 -17.98 -13.00 -0.67
N TYR A 248 -18.77 -12.28 -1.47
CA TYR A 248 -18.68 -10.84 -1.61
C TYR A 248 -18.86 -10.12 -0.28
N TRP A 249 -19.89 -10.48 0.49
CA TRP A 249 -20.14 -9.91 1.81
C TRP A 249 -19.03 -10.23 2.80
N MET A 250 -18.55 -11.48 2.82
CA MET A 250 -17.45 -11.90 3.70
C MET A 250 -16.20 -11.05 3.44
N MET A 251 -15.77 -10.96 2.18
CA MET A 251 -14.56 -10.21 1.82
C MET A 251 -14.77 -8.70 1.90
N GLY A 252 -15.96 -8.20 1.59
CA GLY A 252 -16.31 -6.79 1.73
C GLY A 252 -16.24 -6.31 3.18
N ILE A 253 -16.76 -7.09 4.13
CA ILE A 253 -16.63 -6.80 5.56
C ILE A 253 -15.16 -6.91 6.00
N MET A 254 -14.43 -7.92 5.53
CA MET A 254 -13.02 -8.09 5.84
C MET A 254 -12.12 -6.99 5.27
N SER A 255 -12.57 -6.22 4.27
CA SER A 255 -11.82 -5.07 3.76
C SER A 255 -11.57 -4.00 4.82
N PHE A 256 -12.40 -3.93 5.87
CA PHE A 256 -12.25 -2.98 6.97
C PHE A 256 -12.02 -3.62 8.34
N LEU A 257 -12.52 -4.83 8.59
CA LEU A 257 -12.23 -5.55 9.83
C LEU A 257 -10.88 -6.28 9.79
N GLY A 258 -10.42 -6.65 8.61
CA GLY A 258 -9.08 -7.21 8.40
C GLY A 258 -7.95 -6.20 8.61
N VAL A 259 -8.28 -4.92 8.76
CA VAL A 259 -7.33 -3.84 9.01
C VAL A 259 -7.47 -3.37 10.44
N VAL A 260 -6.37 -3.27 11.15
CA VAL A 260 -6.34 -2.89 12.57
C VAL A 260 -6.89 -1.53 12.84
N ILE A 261 -6.79 -0.65 11.88
CA ILE A 261 -7.09 0.75 12.08
C ILE A 261 -8.02 1.19 10.95
N ILE A 262 -9.31 1.29 11.24
CA ILE A 262 -10.31 1.87 10.34
C ILE A 262 -9.89 3.27 9.83
N ARG A 263 -9.01 3.95 10.58
CA ARG A 263 -8.32 5.17 10.19
C ARG A 263 -7.71 5.09 8.79
N ILE A 264 -7.24 3.90 8.37
CA ILE A 264 -6.65 3.69 7.04
C ILE A 264 -7.67 3.96 5.92
N LEU A 265 -8.96 3.74 6.16
CA LEU A 265 -10.02 3.99 5.17
C LEU A 265 -10.67 5.37 5.32
N ILE A 266 -10.55 5.99 6.49
CA ILE A 266 -11.21 7.25 6.82
C ILE A 266 -10.34 8.46 6.49
N ILE A 267 -9.02 8.34 6.63
CA ILE A 267 -8.05 9.41 6.37
C ILE A 267 -7.40 9.19 5.00
N TYR A 268 -7.33 10.24 4.19
CA TYR A 268 -6.85 10.17 2.80
C TYR A 268 -5.39 9.71 2.69
N ALA A 269 -4.49 10.24 3.52
CA ALA A 269 -3.07 9.89 3.47
C ALA A 269 -2.80 8.39 3.75
N PRO A 270 -3.31 7.78 4.83
CA PRO A 270 -3.17 6.33 5.03
C PRO A 270 -3.88 5.51 3.96
N THR A 271 -5.02 5.97 3.43
CA THR A 271 -5.74 5.26 2.37
C THR A 271 -4.90 5.16 1.11
N THR A 272 -4.32 6.27 0.67
CA THR A 272 -3.47 6.31 -0.53
C THR A 272 -2.16 5.54 -0.33
N ASN A 273 -1.61 5.56 0.88
CA ASN A 273 -0.32 4.91 1.16
C ASN A 273 -0.42 3.41 1.43
N TYR A 274 -1.53 2.92 1.97
CA TYR A 274 -1.62 1.54 2.45
C TYR A 274 -2.78 0.75 1.85
N PHE A 275 -3.95 1.35 1.63
CA PHE A 275 -5.10 0.60 1.14
C PHE A 275 -5.07 0.43 -0.39
N TYR A 276 -5.02 1.54 -1.14
CA TYR A 276 -4.99 1.43 -2.61
C TYR A 276 -3.79 0.61 -3.11
N PRO A 277 -2.54 0.89 -2.64
CA PRO A 277 -1.39 0.12 -3.08
C PRO A 277 -1.50 -1.37 -2.79
N VAL A 278 -2.05 -1.75 -1.65
CA VAL A 278 -2.23 -3.17 -1.32
C VAL A 278 -3.25 -3.82 -2.24
N VAL A 279 -4.37 -3.16 -2.53
CA VAL A 279 -5.42 -3.72 -3.41
C VAL A 279 -4.89 -3.98 -4.81
N TRP A 280 -4.23 -2.99 -5.44
CA TRP A 280 -3.68 -3.23 -6.79
C TRP A 280 -2.47 -4.17 -6.79
N CYS A 281 -1.66 -4.18 -5.73
CA CYS A 281 -0.56 -5.12 -5.56
C CYS A 281 -1.08 -6.57 -5.45
N LEU A 282 -2.11 -6.81 -4.64
CA LEU A 282 -2.78 -8.11 -4.56
C LEU A 282 -3.42 -8.49 -5.91
N PHE A 283 -4.03 -7.54 -6.60
CA PHE A 283 -4.54 -7.79 -7.94
C PHE A 283 -3.43 -8.22 -8.91
N PHE A 284 -2.29 -7.54 -8.91
CA PHE A 284 -1.12 -7.91 -9.69
C PHE A 284 -0.62 -9.31 -9.34
N TRP A 285 -0.39 -9.61 -8.07
CA TRP A 285 0.10 -10.92 -7.63
C TRP A 285 -0.91 -12.05 -7.85
N SER A 286 -2.19 -11.74 -7.95
CA SER A 286 -3.22 -12.72 -8.28
C SER A 286 -3.04 -13.34 -9.68
N PHE A 287 -2.42 -12.64 -10.61
CA PHE A 287 -2.08 -13.20 -11.93
C PHE A 287 -1.01 -14.28 -11.81
N TYR A 288 0.05 -14.02 -11.04
CA TYR A 288 1.13 -15.00 -10.79
C TYR A 288 0.65 -16.21 -10.01
N TYR A 289 -0.20 -15.98 -9.02
CA TYR A 289 -0.84 -17.06 -8.27
C TYR A 289 -1.72 -17.95 -9.14
N ASN A 290 -2.34 -17.40 -10.17
CA ASN A 290 -3.21 -18.12 -11.10
C ASN A 290 -2.50 -18.62 -12.36
N TYR A 291 -1.20 -18.40 -12.46
CA TYR A 291 -0.45 -18.91 -13.62
C TYR A 291 -0.57 -20.43 -13.72
N ALA A 292 -1.04 -20.92 -14.87
CA ALA A 292 -1.28 -22.34 -15.11
C ALA A 292 -0.31 -22.95 -16.13
N GLY A 293 0.53 -22.11 -16.75
CA GLY A 293 1.56 -22.55 -17.68
C GLY A 293 1.66 -21.66 -18.93
N TYR A 294 2.70 -21.89 -19.72
CA TYR A 294 3.00 -21.08 -20.90
C TYR A 294 1.88 -21.10 -21.94
N LYS A 295 1.34 -22.29 -22.28
CA LYS A 295 0.32 -22.46 -23.33
C LYS A 295 -0.96 -21.67 -23.08
N GLU A 296 -1.37 -21.56 -21.82
CA GLU A 296 -2.59 -20.82 -21.44
C GLU A 296 -2.37 -19.30 -21.38
N SER A 297 -1.12 -18.86 -21.24
CA SER A 297 -0.76 -17.48 -20.94
C SER A 297 -0.14 -16.71 -22.11
N SER A 298 0.07 -17.34 -23.27
CA SER A 298 0.77 -16.71 -24.40
C SER A 298 -0.05 -15.70 -25.21
N ASN A 299 -1.37 -15.67 -25.07
CA ASN A 299 -2.30 -14.96 -25.97
C ASN A 299 -2.82 -13.59 -25.46
N TYR A 300 -2.10 -12.92 -24.56
CA TYR A 300 -2.52 -11.59 -24.13
C TYR A 300 -2.27 -10.52 -25.21
N SER A 301 -3.24 -9.60 -25.37
CA SER A 301 -3.13 -8.46 -26.30
C SER A 301 -2.00 -7.49 -25.87
N THR A 302 -1.53 -6.69 -26.82
CA THR A 302 -0.49 -5.67 -26.52
C THR A 302 -0.98 -4.66 -25.47
N ILE A 303 -2.24 -4.22 -25.57
CA ILE A 303 -2.83 -3.31 -24.57
C ILE A 303 -2.89 -3.97 -23.18
N SER A 304 -3.25 -5.26 -23.10
CA SER A 304 -3.23 -6.00 -21.84
C SER A 304 -1.83 -6.10 -21.26
N LYS A 305 -0.80 -6.29 -22.10
CA LYS A 305 0.60 -6.30 -21.67
C LYS A 305 1.04 -4.94 -21.12
N ILE A 306 0.70 -3.84 -21.83
CA ILE A 306 1.00 -2.47 -21.37
C ILE A 306 0.28 -2.17 -20.06
N ALA A 307 -1.00 -2.45 -19.95
CA ALA A 307 -1.78 -2.24 -18.73
C ALA A 307 -1.21 -3.05 -17.55
N PHE A 308 -0.76 -4.27 -17.80
CA PHE A 308 -0.14 -5.11 -16.79
C PHE A 308 1.25 -4.61 -16.38
N CYS A 309 2.03 -4.04 -17.30
CA CYS A 309 3.29 -3.36 -16.98
C CYS A 309 3.06 -2.13 -16.10
N ILE A 310 2.06 -1.30 -16.43
CA ILE A 310 1.69 -0.15 -15.60
C ILE A 310 1.29 -0.62 -14.19
N LEU A 311 0.42 -1.65 -14.11
CA LEU A 311 0.04 -2.24 -12.83
C LEU A 311 1.25 -2.81 -12.07
N GLY A 312 2.23 -3.39 -12.77
CA GLY A 312 3.49 -3.87 -12.21
C GLY A 312 4.31 -2.74 -11.58
N VAL A 313 4.51 -1.63 -12.30
CA VAL A 313 5.21 -0.44 -11.76
C VAL A 313 4.49 0.09 -10.53
N LEU A 314 3.18 0.30 -10.59
CA LEU A 314 2.39 0.79 -9.47
C LEU A 314 2.46 -0.14 -8.25
N SER A 315 2.45 -1.46 -8.49
CA SER A 315 2.53 -2.47 -7.43
C SER A 315 3.91 -2.55 -6.79
N GLY A 316 4.98 -2.44 -7.57
CA GLY A 316 6.33 -2.37 -7.06
C GLY A 316 6.61 -1.05 -6.32
N TRP A 317 6.00 0.05 -6.78
CA TRP A 317 6.12 1.38 -6.17
C TRP A 317 5.18 1.59 -4.97
N ALA A 318 4.62 0.54 -4.40
CA ALA A 318 3.64 0.60 -3.32
C ALA A 318 4.27 1.03 -1.97
N THR A 319 4.75 0.07 -1.21
CA THR A 319 5.44 0.29 0.08
C THR A 319 6.73 -0.50 0.12
N GLU A 320 7.65 -0.11 1.00
CA GLU A 320 8.96 -0.76 1.13
C GLU A 320 8.84 -2.27 1.38
N GLY A 321 7.90 -2.66 2.25
CA GLY A 321 7.65 -4.08 2.56
C GLY A 321 7.13 -4.87 1.36
N LEU A 322 6.13 -4.34 0.66
CA LEU A 322 5.59 -4.97 -0.55
C LEU A 322 6.64 -5.03 -1.65
N ALA A 323 7.38 -3.94 -1.87
CA ALA A 323 8.43 -3.88 -2.87
C ALA A 323 9.50 -4.95 -2.65
N ALA A 324 10.05 -5.03 -1.43
CA ALA A 324 11.12 -5.97 -1.10
C ALA A 324 10.66 -7.44 -1.18
N ILE A 325 9.55 -7.77 -0.52
CA ILE A 325 9.03 -9.15 -0.49
C ILE A 325 8.53 -9.58 -1.86
N GLY A 326 7.92 -8.66 -2.63
CA GLY A 326 7.48 -8.97 -3.99
C GLY A 326 8.65 -9.28 -4.92
N VAL A 327 9.78 -8.60 -4.82
CA VAL A 327 10.98 -8.94 -5.60
C VAL A 327 11.48 -10.35 -5.25
N VAL A 328 11.52 -10.70 -3.97
CA VAL A 328 11.93 -12.06 -3.52
C VAL A 328 10.95 -13.11 -4.04
N LEU A 329 9.65 -12.91 -3.85
CA LEU A 329 8.62 -13.85 -4.31
C LEU A 329 8.61 -13.97 -5.84
N GLY A 330 8.78 -12.86 -6.56
CA GLY A 330 8.88 -12.85 -8.02
C GLY A 330 10.09 -13.62 -8.53
N SER A 331 11.24 -13.49 -7.86
CA SER A 331 12.45 -14.22 -8.19
C SER A 331 12.27 -15.73 -7.96
N ILE A 332 11.70 -16.13 -6.82
CA ILE A 332 11.39 -17.54 -6.52
C ILE A 332 10.41 -18.10 -7.55
N TRP A 333 9.34 -17.36 -7.86
CA TRP A 333 8.35 -17.75 -8.86
C TRP A 333 8.98 -17.92 -10.24
N LEU A 334 9.83 -16.97 -10.66
CA LEU A 334 10.54 -17.02 -11.94
C LEU A 334 11.44 -18.25 -12.05
N VAL A 335 12.28 -18.47 -11.03
CA VAL A 335 13.19 -19.64 -10.99
C VAL A 335 12.41 -20.95 -11.04
N TYR A 336 11.34 -21.07 -10.25
CA TYR A 336 10.49 -22.26 -10.23
C TYR A 336 9.90 -22.58 -11.61
N TRP A 337 9.29 -21.60 -12.28
CA TRP A 337 8.60 -21.82 -13.53
C TRP A 337 9.56 -21.96 -14.73
N VAL A 338 10.69 -21.26 -14.75
CA VAL A 338 11.75 -21.48 -15.75
C VAL A 338 12.32 -22.88 -15.62
N ALA A 339 12.55 -23.36 -14.39
CA ALA A 339 13.00 -24.73 -14.14
C ALA A 339 11.98 -25.78 -14.59
N LYS A 340 10.68 -25.50 -14.46
CA LYS A 340 9.60 -26.43 -14.79
C LYS A 340 9.25 -26.45 -16.28
N GLU A 341 9.16 -25.28 -16.92
CA GLU A 341 8.60 -25.13 -18.28
C GLU A 341 9.61 -24.63 -19.30
N ARG A 342 10.83 -24.27 -18.90
CA ARG A 342 11.87 -23.65 -19.72
C ARG A 342 11.54 -22.26 -20.24
N TYR A 343 10.27 -21.97 -20.56
CA TYR A 343 9.81 -20.69 -21.08
C TYR A 343 8.62 -20.15 -20.28
N ILE A 344 8.58 -18.83 -20.13
CA ILE A 344 7.51 -18.10 -19.47
C ILE A 344 6.92 -17.11 -20.47
N SER A 345 5.62 -16.90 -20.44
CA SER A 345 4.94 -15.91 -21.28
C SER A 345 5.51 -14.51 -21.06
N LYS A 346 5.68 -13.78 -22.16
CA LYS A 346 6.13 -12.39 -22.20
C LYS A 346 5.32 -11.47 -21.29
N PHE A 347 4.01 -11.72 -21.16
CA PHE A 347 3.12 -11.00 -20.25
C PHE A 347 3.62 -11.01 -18.81
N TYR A 348 3.90 -12.18 -18.25
CA TYR A 348 4.36 -12.34 -16.86
C TYR A 348 5.79 -11.84 -16.67
N TYR A 349 6.64 -12.11 -17.63
CA TYR A 349 8.02 -11.66 -17.57
C TYR A 349 8.14 -10.13 -17.54
N LEU A 350 7.43 -9.44 -18.45
CA LEU A 350 7.39 -7.98 -18.48
C LEU A 350 6.75 -7.40 -17.22
N GLY A 351 5.74 -8.08 -16.68
CA GLY A 351 5.15 -7.70 -15.40
C GLY A 351 6.17 -7.71 -14.25
N LEU A 352 7.01 -8.76 -14.13
CA LEU A 352 8.07 -8.80 -13.11
C LEU A 352 9.12 -7.70 -13.29
N ILE A 353 9.55 -7.44 -14.53
CA ILE A 353 10.47 -6.33 -14.80
C ILE A 353 9.83 -5.00 -14.38
N SER A 354 8.58 -4.79 -14.74
CA SER A 354 7.86 -3.56 -14.40
C SER A 354 7.69 -3.42 -12.88
N TYR A 355 7.40 -4.52 -12.18
CA TYR A 355 7.36 -4.54 -10.72
C TYR A 355 8.72 -4.17 -10.12
N LEU A 356 9.79 -4.73 -10.64
CA LEU A 356 11.16 -4.41 -10.22
C LEU A 356 11.46 -2.94 -10.42
N VAL A 357 11.11 -2.34 -11.56
CA VAL A 357 11.25 -0.89 -11.82
C VAL A 357 10.50 -0.07 -10.77
N GLY A 358 9.26 -0.46 -10.44
CA GLY A 358 8.49 0.19 -9.38
C GLY A 358 9.15 0.05 -8.01
N ALA A 359 9.61 -1.15 -7.66
CA ALA A 359 10.24 -1.44 -6.37
C ALA A 359 11.48 -0.57 -6.11
N CYS A 360 12.22 -0.22 -7.16
CA CYS A 360 13.38 0.63 -7.05
C CYS A 360 13.10 2.05 -6.63
N ASN A 361 11.99 2.57 -7.09
CA ASN A 361 11.57 3.91 -6.66
C ASN A 361 11.31 3.98 -5.16
N VAL A 362 11.07 2.86 -4.50
CA VAL A 362 10.80 2.82 -3.05
C VAL A 362 12.04 2.41 -2.26
N VAL A 363 12.67 1.29 -2.65
CA VAL A 363 13.73 0.66 -1.85
C VAL A 363 15.02 1.48 -1.87
N PHE A 364 15.30 2.18 -2.98
CA PHE A 364 16.55 2.92 -3.17
C PHE A 364 16.40 4.43 -3.12
N SER A 365 15.19 4.94 -2.83
CA SER A 365 15.01 6.37 -2.69
C SER A 365 15.72 6.93 -1.45
N THR A 366 16.11 8.17 -1.53
CA THR A 366 16.79 8.88 -0.44
C THR A 366 15.81 9.33 0.66
N GLY A 367 14.53 9.52 0.32
CA GLY A 367 13.51 10.03 1.23
C GLY A 367 13.36 9.22 2.52
N PRO A 368 13.13 7.90 2.50
CA PRO A 368 13.05 7.08 3.70
C PRO A 368 14.32 7.08 4.54
N ILE A 369 15.49 7.20 3.89
CA ILE A 369 16.79 7.26 4.58
C ILE A 369 16.89 8.57 5.36
N ILE A 370 16.63 9.70 4.72
CA ILE A 370 16.67 11.04 5.34
C ILE A 370 15.62 11.16 6.44
N ARG A 371 14.38 10.71 6.17
CA ARG A 371 13.33 10.68 7.18
C ARG A 371 13.73 9.84 8.40
N GLY A 372 14.31 8.67 8.17
CA GLY A 372 14.78 7.81 9.25
C GLY A 372 15.81 8.46 10.14
N MET A 373 16.70 9.30 9.57
CA MET A 373 17.68 10.07 10.34
C MET A 373 17.05 11.22 11.11
N LEU A 374 16.01 11.86 10.54
CA LEU A 374 15.30 12.97 11.17
C LEU A 374 14.34 12.49 12.28
N ASP A 375 13.89 11.26 12.22
CA ASP A 375 12.91 10.73 13.16
C ASP A 375 13.59 10.02 14.33
N THR A 376 13.91 10.80 15.35
CA THR A 376 14.49 10.32 16.61
C THR A 376 13.45 9.90 17.63
N ARG A 377 12.17 9.83 17.25
CA ARG A 377 11.09 9.44 18.16
C ARG A 377 11.28 8.02 18.65
N LEU A 378 10.95 7.80 19.91
CA LEU A 378 10.82 6.48 20.50
C LEU A 378 9.35 6.03 20.31
N THR A 379 9.16 4.78 19.94
CA THR A 379 7.86 4.12 20.03
C THR A 379 7.62 3.68 21.47
N GLY A 380 6.37 3.37 21.84
CA GLY A 380 6.10 2.85 23.18
C GLY A 380 7.07 1.72 23.54
N GLY A 381 7.66 1.78 24.72
CA GLY A 381 8.67 0.83 25.18
C GLY A 381 10.14 1.21 24.90
N ASN A 382 10.43 2.48 24.59
CA ASN A 382 11.79 2.97 24.31
C ASN A 382 12.45 2.39 23.05
N VAL A 383 11.67 1.82 22.14
CA VAL A 383 12.16 1.29 20.87
C VAL A 383 12.38 2.46 19.91
N PRO A 384 13.56 2.61 19.27
CA PRO A 384 13.77 3.64 18.27
C PRO A 384 12.76 3.49 17.12
N TYR A 385 12.12 4.58 16.71
CA TYR A 385 11.17 4.57 15.57
C TYR A 385 11.84 4.12 14.27
N ASN A 386 13.15 4.27 14.19
CA ASN A 386 13.94 3.82 13.05
C ASN A 386 15.02 2.83 13.49
N LEU A 387 14.75 1.54 13.29
CA LEU A 387 15.72 0.49 13.57
C LEU A 387 16.96 0.55 12.66
N SER A 388 16.89 1.25 11.50
CA SER A 388 18.03 1.31 10.59
C SER A 388 19.27 2.02 11.15
N VAL A 389 19.09 2.80 12.21
CA VAL A 389 20.22 3.44 12.94
C VAL A 389 21.01 2.46 13.81
N LEU A 390 20.44 1.29 14.09
CA LEU A 390 21.07 0.25 14.90
C LEU A 390 21.82 -0.76 14.04
N PRO A 391 22.90 -1.38 14.53
CA PRO A 391 23.50 -2.55 13.90
C PRO A 391 22.47 -3.68 13.70
N LEU A 392 22.58 -4.43 12.59
CA LEU A 392 21.59 -5.44 12.20
C LEU A 392 21.31 -6.46 13.32
N TRP A 393 22.35 -6.90 14.02
CA TRP A 393 22.21 -7.89 15.11
C TRP A 393 21.41 -7.34 16.30
N GLN A 394 21.51 -6.04 16.61
CA GLN A 394 20.71 -5.42 17.67
C GLN A 394 19.24 -5.30 17.32
N ARG A 395 18.90 -5.21 16.02
CA ARG A 395 17.50 -5.13 15.58
C ARG A 395 16.71 -6.40 15.89
N PHE A 396 17.37 -7.55 15.92
CA PHE A 396 16.72 -8.81 16.26
C PHE A 396 16.26 -8.88 17.71
N THR A 397 16.83 -8.09 18.62
CA THR A 397 16.36 -8.03 20.01
C THR A 397 14.98 -7.40 20.16
N TYR A 398 14.50 -6.66 19.13
CA TYR A 398 13.18 -6.02 19.11
C TYR A 398 12.09 -6.89 18.46
N ILE A 399 12.36 -8.15 18.15
CA ILE A 399 11.36 -9.08 17.61
C ILE A 399 10.13 -9.23 18.53
N PRO A 400 10.27 -9.37 19.86
CA PRO A 400 9.12 -9.45 20.75
C PRO A 400 8.19 -8.23 20.64
N GLU A 401 8.75 -7.01 20.67
CA GLU A 401 8.00 -5.76 20.55
C GLU A 401 7.35 -5.63 19.18
N MET A 402 8.00 -6.13 18.14
CA MET A 402 7.37 -6.21 16.80
C MET A 402 6.17 -7.15 16.82
N PHE A 403 6.26 -8.29 17.49
CA PHE A 403 5.11 -9.19 17.65
C PHE A 403 3.96 -8.52 18.40
N GLU A 404 4.24 -7.80 19.46
CA GLU A 404 3.24 -7.01 20.20
C GLU A 404 2.55 -5.98 19.30
N ALA A 405 3.30 -5.34 18.39
CA ALA A 405 2.74 -4.39 17.42
C ALA A 405 1.96 -5.07 16.28
N ILE A 406 2.36 -6.27 15.87
CA ILE A 406 1.74 -7.03 14.77
C ILE A 406 0.45 -7.73 15.23
N TRP A 407 0.46 -8.31 16.44
CA TRP A 407 -0.62 -9.16 16.93
C TRP A 407 -2.00 -8.48 16.90
N PRO A 408 -2.18 -7.26 17.41
CA PRO A 408 -3.44 -6.55 17.25
C PRO A 408 -3.89 -6.44 15.79
N CYS A 409 -2.94 -6.41 14.84
CA CYS A 409 -3.19 -6.21 13.42
C CYS A 409 -3.76 -7.44 12.71
N VAL A 410 -3.41 -8.60 13.17
CA VAL A 410 -3.77 -9.85 12.48
C VAL A 410 -4.67 -10.76 13.32
N ARG A 411 -4.72 -10.56 14.65
CA ARG A 411 -5.41 -11.46 15.59
C ARG A 411 -6.84 -11.80 15.21
N PHE A 412 -7.60 -10.81 14.75
CA PHE A 412 -8.99 -11.01 14.37
C PHE A 412 -9.11 -11.92 13.14
N THR A 413 -8.33 -11.64 12.09
CA THR A 413 -8.33 -12.46 10.87
C THR A 413 -7.83 -13.87 11.15
N VAL A 414 -6.77 -14.01 11.97
CA VAL A 414 -6.26 -15.31 12.42
C VAL A 414 -7.33 -16.08 13.20
N GLY A 415 -7.99 -15.43 14.16
CA GLY A 415 -9.09 -16.02 14.93
C GLY A 415 -10.23 -16.50 14.02
N LEU A 416 -10.60 -15.72 13.02
CA LEU A 416 -11.66 -16.08 12.07
C LEU A 416 -11.25 -17.24 11.14
N ILE A 417 -9.96 -17.33 10.76
CA ILE A 417 -9.42 -18.49 10.02
C ILE A 417 -9.55 -19.75 10.87
N PHE A 418 -9.08 -19.73 12.12
CA PHE A 418 -9.20 -20.87 13.02
C PHE A 418 -10.66 -21.24 13.29
N PHE A 419 -11.51 -20.26 13.54
CA PHE A 419 -12.96 -20.48 13.72
C PHE A 419 -13.56 -21.17 12.48
N THR A 420 -13.23 -20.70 11.28
CA THR A 420 -13.71 -21.29 10.02
C THR A 420 -13.22 -22.74 9.86
N ILE A 421 -11.98 -23.06 10.24
CA ILE A 421 -11.44 -24.42 10.24
C ILE A 421 -12.19 -25.31 11.25
N ILE A 422 -12.45 -24.81 12.46
CA ILE A 422 -13.19 -25.54 13.50
C ILE A 422 -14.61 -25.85 13.02
N ILE A 423 -15.32 -24.88 12.48
CA ILE A 423 -16.67 -25.06 11.93
C ILE A 423 -16.66 -26.07 10.77
N ALA A 424 -15.67 -26.00 9.88
CA ALA A 424 -15.50 -26.96 8.80
C ALA A 424 -15.23 -28.38 9.33
N TYR A 425 -14.43 -28.49 10.39
CA TYR A 425 -14.13 -29.78 11.04
C TYR A 425 -15.37 -30.39 11.69
N ILE A 426 -16.14 -29.61 12.47
CA ILE A 426 -17.40 -30.04 13.08
C ILE A 426 -18.39 -30.47 11.99
N ALA A 427 -18.47 -29.74 10.90
CA ALA A 427 -19.33 -30.03 9.77
C ALA A 427 -18.80 -31.16 8.87
N LYS A 428 -17.65 -31.75 9.20
CA LYS A 428 -16.99 -32.84 8.44
C LYS A 428 -16.72 -32.46 6.97
N VAL A 429 -16.27 -31.21 6.71
CA VAL A 429 -15.84 -30.75 5.38
C VAL A 429 -14.34 -30.98 5.23
N LYS A 430 -13.97 -32.22 4.89
CA LYS A 430 -12.57 -32.69 4.87
C LYS A 430 -11.65 -31.84 4.00
N GLU A 431 -12.16 -31.26 2.92
CA GLU A 431 -11.41 -30.43 2.00
C GLU A 431 -10.88 -29.16 2.65
N CYS A 432 -11.60 -28.59 3.65
CA CYS A 432 -11.18 -27.37 4.34
C CYS A 432 -10.01 -27.57 5.31
N TYR A 433 -9.74 -28.81 5.72
CA TYR A 433 -8.58 -29.17 6.53
C TYR A 433 -7.66 -30.19 5.85
N SER A 434 -7.77 -30.33 4.53
CA SER A 434 -6.85 -31.13 3.73
C SER A 434 -5.42 -30.56 3.77
N LYS A 435 -4.42 -31.45 3.75
CA LYS A 435 -2.99 -31.05 3.73
C LYS A 435 -2.69 -30.01 2.64
N GLY A 436 -3.27 -30.17 1.45
CA GLY A 436 -3.05 -29.27 0.33
C GLY A 436 -3.62 -27.85 0.56
N LEU A 437 -4.81 -27.72 1.17
CA LEU A 437 -5.39 -26.43 1.48
C LEU A 437 -4.67 -25.78 2.67
N LEU A 438 -4.37 -26.53 3.72
CA LEU A 438 -3.62 -26.02 4.87
C LEU A 438 -2.24 -25.53 4.45
N LEU A 439 -1.54 -26.22 3.56
CA LEU A 439 -0.27 -25.76 3.00
C LEU A 439 -0.43 -24.41 2.28
N LYS A 440 -1.47 -24.24 1.47
CA LYS A 440 -1.75 -22.95 0.82
C LYS A 440 -1.99 -21.84 1.83
N VAL A 441 -2.82 -22.08 2.85
CA VAL A 441 -3.08 -21.12 3.94
C VAL A 441 -1.76 -20.80 4.67
N SER A 442 -0.94 -21.81 4.99
CA SER A 442 0.37 -21.59 5.62
C SER A 442 1.32 -20.76 4.76
N CYS A 443 1.30 -20.90 3.43
CA CYS A 443 2.08 -20.05 2.54
C CYS A 443 1.67 -18.56 2.67
N PHE A 444 0.38 -18.26 2.78
CA PHE A 444 -0.07 -16.88 3.03
C PHE A 444 0.38 -16.37 4.41
N PHE A 445 0.36 -17.22 5.45
CA PHE A 445 0.92 -16.87 6.76
C PHE A 445 2.40 -16.55 6.69
N ILE A 446 3.19 -17.36 5.98
CA ILE A 446 4.62 -17.11 5.78
C ILE A 446 4.84 -15.78 5.06
N VAL A 447 4.10 -15.49 3.99
CA VAL A 447 4.21 -14.21 3.27
C VAL A 447 3.82 -13.05 4.19
N ALA A 448 2.76 -13.17 5.00
CA ALA A 448 2.36 -12.16 5.95
C ALA A 448 3.44 -11.91 7.02
N LEU A 449 4.06 -12.96 7.54
CA LEU A 449 5.19 -12.85 8.47
C LEU A 449 6.40 -12.18 7.81
N LEU A 450 6.75 -12.55 6.59
CA LEU A 450 7.84 -11.90 5.84
C LEU A 450 7.57 -10.41 5.64
N LEU A 451 6.32 -10.02 5.32
CA LEU A 451 5.91 -8.62 5.21
C LEU A 451 6.03 -7.86 6.54
N CYS A 452 5.88 -8.53 7.66
CA CYS A 452 6.11 -7.95 8.97
C CYS A 452 7.60 -7.83 9.28
N PHE A 453 8.35 -8.89 9.08
CA PHE A 453 9.76 -8.96 9.46
C PHE A 453 10.70 -8.18 8.54
N VAL A 454 10.30 -7.85 7.31
CA VAL A 454 11.12 -6.99 6.44
C VAL A 454 11.42 -5.62 7.08
N TYR A 455 10.59 -5.17 7.99
CA TYR A 455 10.81 -3.91 8.72
C TYR A 455 11.93 -4.00 9.77
N ILE A 456 12.41 -5.17 10.14
CA ILE A 456 13.66 -5.33 10.95
C ILE A 456 14.84 -4.71 10.21
N VAL A 457 14.83 -4.76 8.88
CA VAL A 457 15.90 -4.17 8.04
C VAL A 457 15.78 -2.65 7.93
N GLY A 458 14.60 -2.10 8.17
CA GLY A 458 14.27 -0.68 7.99
C GLY A 458 13.74 0.01 9.24
N ALA A 459 12.76 0.88 9.07
CA ALA A 459 12.09 1.60 10.15
C ALA A 459 11.11 0.69 10.91
N ILE A 460 10.88 0.98 12.21
CA ILE A 460 9.84 0.29 12.95
C ILE A 460 8.48 0.62 12.36
N PRO A 461 7.68 -0.39 12.09
CA PRO A 461 6.35 -0.19 11.59
C PRO A 461 5.43 0.35 12.71
N ASN A 462 4.72 1.39 12.39
CA ASN A 462 3.48 1.70 13.10
C ASN A 462 2.37 0.74 12.60
N GLY A 463 1.23 0.67 13.31
CA GLY A 463 0.15 -0.25 12.95
C GLY A 463 -0.30 -0.17 11.47
N SER A 464 -0.17 0.98 10.81
CA SER A 464 -0.53 1.17 9.40
C SER A 464 0.37 0.40 8.44
N THR A 465 1.66 0.21 8.77
CA THR A 465 2.61 -0.48 7.90
C THR A 465 2.37 -1.99 7.83
N PHE A 466 1.61 -2.57 8.79
CA PHE A 466 1.20 -3.97 8.77
C PHE A 466 -0.04 -4.26 7.92
N THR A 467 -0.65 -3.24 7.33
CA THR A 467 -1.82 -3.39 6.45
C THR A 467 -1.61 -4.41 5.33
N PRO A 468 -0.45 -4.45 4.63
CA PRO A 468 -0.21 -5.49 3.62
C PRO A 468 -0.27 -6.91 4.19
N ALA A 469 0.33 -7.15 5.34
CA ALA A 469 0.30 -8.44 6.01
C ALA A 469 -1.12 -8.85 6.40
N SER A 470 -1.91 -7.91 6.94
CA SER A 470 -3.30 -8.14 7.30
C SER A 470 -4.15 -8.56 6.08
N TYR A 471 -3.99 -7.90 4.94
CA TYR A 471 -4.74 -8.27 3.72
C TYR A 471 -4.27 -9.56 3.07
N VAL A 472 -3.00 -9.93 3.21
CA VAL A 472 -2.52 -11.27 2.81
C VAL A 472 -3.19 -12.35 3.67
N MET A 473 -3.40 -12.09 4.98
CA MET A 473 -4.17 -12.98 5.84
C MET A 473 -5.66 -13.05 5.45
N VAL A 474 -6.24 -11.92 5.02
CA VAL A 474 -7.61 -11.91 4.47
C VAL A 474 -7.70 -12.75 3.20
N ALA A 475 -6.66 -12.76 2.35
CA ALA A 475 -6.61 -13.65 1.18
C ALA A 475 -6.58 -15.13 1.60
N ALA A 476 -5.84 -15.49 2.66
CA ALA A 476 -5.86 -16.83 3.23
C ALA A 476 -7.26 -17.25 3.70
N LEU A 477 -7.94 -16.37 4.43
CA LEU A 477 -9.33 -16.56 4.82
C LEU A 477 -10.24 -16.73 3.60
N GLY A 478 -10.06 -15.90 2.57
CA GLY A 478 -10.82 -15.98 1.32
C GLY A 478 -10.68 -17.33 0.62
N VAL A 479 -9.48 -17.89 0.59
CA VAL A 479 -9.23 -19.24 0.04
C VAL A 479 -9.97 -20.32 0.82
N LEU A 480 -9.88 -20.28 2.15
CA LEU A 480 -10.54 -21.23 3.05
C LEU A 480 -12.07 -21.12 2.98
N TYR A 481 -12.58 -19.89 3.06
CA TYR A 481 -14.03 -19.62 3.04
C TYR A 481 -14.67 -20.00 1.69
N ALA A 482 -13.97 -19.75 0.59
CA ALA A 482 -14.45 -20.18 -0.73
C ALA A 482 -14.58 -21.70 -0.83
N GLN A 483 -13.64 -22.45 -0.25
CA GLN A 483 -13.72 -23.91 -0.21
C GLN A 483 -14.91 -24.40 0.62
N LEU A 484 -15.19 -23.74 1.74
CA LEU A 484 -16.35 -24.05 2.56
C LEU A 484 -17.67 -23.77 1.82
N LEU A 485 -17.78 -22.62 1.13
CA LEU A 485 -18.91 -22.26 0.28
C LEU A 485 -19.17 -23.26 -0.85
N GLN A 486 -18.10 -23.77 -1.48
CA GLN A 486 -18.22 -24.74 -2.56
C GLN A 486 -18.79 -26.08 -2.08
N ARG A 487 -18.42 -26.50 -0.88
CA ARG A 487 -18.76 -27.81 -0.34
C ARG A 487 -20.05 -27.82 0.47
N LYS A 488 -20.19 -26.89 1.43
CA LYS A 488 -21.34 -26.78 2.30
C LYS A 488 -21.71 -25.33 2.54
N TRP A 489 -22.38 -24.70 1.56
CA TRP A 489 -22.70 -23.26 1.61
C TRP A 489 -23.49 -22.85 2.87
N TYR A 490 -24.40 -23.71 3.37
CA TYR A 490 -25.18 -23.45 4.59
C TYR A 490 -24.31 -23.41 5.86
N VAL A 491 -23.21 -24.15 5.88
CA VAL A 491 -22.22 -24.09 6.96
C VAL A 491 -21.43 -22.79 6.90
N ALA A 492 -21.15 -22.30 5.70
CA ALA A 492 -20.41 -21.06 5.47
C ALA A 492 -21.22 -19.81 5.93
N VAL A 493 -22.53 -19.92 6.13
CA VAL A 493 -23.35 -18.84 6.73
C VAL A 493 -22.91 -18.55 8.16
N VAL A 494 -22.47 -19.56 8.94
CA VAL A 494 -22.07 -19.37 10.34
C VAL A 494 -20.94 -18.35 10.52
N PRO A 495 -19.76 -18.51 9.90
CA PRO A 495 -18.70 -17.51 10.02
C PRO A 495 -19.09 -16.16 9.42
N LEU A 496 -19.97 -16.10 8.42
CA LEU A 496 -20.48 -14.84 7.87
C LEU A 496 -21.36 -14.10 8.87
N VAL A 497 -22.28 -14.78 9.54
CA VAL A 497 -23.17 -14.19 10.57
C VAL A 497 -22.34 -13.69 11.75
N VAL A 498 -21.37 -14.48 12.23
CA VAL A 498 -20.46 -14.06 13.31
C VAL A 498 -19.69 -12.81 12.90
N LEU A 499 -19.14 -12.80 11.68
CA LEU A 499 -18.41 -11.65 11.15
C LEU A 499 -19.32 -10.41 11.04
N PHE A 500 -20.54 -10.57 10.53
CA PHE A 500 -21.50 -9.47 10.38
C PHE A 500 -21.89 -8.88 11.74
N SER A 501 -22.20 -9.73 12.72
CA SER A 501 -22.53 -9.31 14.09
C SER A 501 -21.37 -8.56 14.73
N PHE A 502 -20.14 -9.06 14.55
CA PHE A 502 -18.95 -8.38 15.02
C PHE A 502 -18.73 -7.05 14.29
N ALA A 503 -18.98 -6.99 12.97
CA ALA A 503 -18.87 -5.75 12.21
C ALA A 503 -19.83 -4.67 12.71
N VAL A 504 -21.08 -5.02 12.97
CA VAL A 504 -22.08 -4.09 13.53
C VAL A 504 -21.61 -3.58 14.89
N TRP A 505 -21.26 -4.50 15.80
CA TRP A 505 -20.77 -4.15 17.13
C TRP A 505 -19.51 -3.26 17.07
N TYR A 506 -18.57 -3.57 16.18
CA TYR A 506 -17.32 -2.83 16.02
C TYR A 506 -17.53 -1.45 15.40
N MET A 507 -18.43 -1.32 14.41
CA MET A 507 -18.62 -0.08 13.66
C MET A 507 -19.52 0.93 14.38
N THR A 508 -20.51 0.48 15.15
CA THR A 508 -21.49 1.35 15.79
C THR A 508 -20.85 2.49 16.60
N PRO A 509 -19.99 2.23 17.60
CA PRO A 509 -19.38 3.32 18.38
C PRO A 509 -18.47 4.22 17.52
N ARG A 510 -17.86 3.68 16.46
CA ARG A 510 -17.00 4.43 15.55
C ARG A 510 -17.79 5.40 14.67
N ILE A 511 -18.96 4.99 14.23
CA ILE A 511 -19.88 5.85 13.47
C ILE A 511 -20.42 6.97 14.38
N GLU A 512 -20.82 6.66 15.61
CA GLU A 512 -21.27 7.65 16.59
C GLU A 512 -20.18 8.70 16.83
N MET A 513 -18.95 8.26 17.04
CA MET A 513 -17.83 9.16 17.22
C MET A 513 -17.53 9.99 15.96
N ALA A 514 -17.58 9.39 14.77
CA ALA A 514 -17.41 10.11 13.51
C ALA A 514 -18.48 11.22 13.35
N LEU A 515 -19.72 10.95 13.73
CA LEU A 515 -20.81 11.94 13.72
C LEU A 515 -20.53 13.14 14.63
N ILE A 516 -20.06 12.89 15.86
CA ILE A 516 -19.73 13.93 16.82
C ILE A 516 -18.57 14.77 16.29
N THR A 517 -17.53 14.12 15.78
CA THR A 517 -16.34 14.81 15.23
C THR A 517 -16.68 15.66 14.03
N SER A 518 -17.48 15.14 13.11
CA SER A 518 -17.90 15.87 11.90
C SER A 518 -18.62 17.17 12.25
N LYS A 519 -19.49 17.15 13.26
CA LYS A 519 -20.18 18.35 13.74
C LYS A 519 -19.21 19.38 14.30
N ALA A 520 -18.25 18.93 15.11
CA ALA A 520 -17.23 19.81 15.71
C ALA A 520 -16.33 20.43 14.63
N GLU A 521 -15.91 19.61 13.67
CA GLU A 521 -15.02 20.08 12.60
C GLU A 521 -15.71 21.05 11.64
N LYS A 522 -16.95 20.80 11.25
CA LYS A 522 -17.72 21.74 10.43
C LYS A 522 -17.76 23.12 11.09
N LYS A 523 -18.08 23.20 12.38
CA LYS A 523 -18.08 24.44 13.13
C LYS A 523 -16.69 25.10 13.15
N ARG A 524 -15.63 24.30 13.32
CA ARG A 524 -14.25 24.76 13.29
C ARG A 524 -13.89 25.38 11.93
N ILE A 525 -14.21 24.70 10.84
CA ILE A 525 -13.95 25.18 9.47
C ILE A 525 -14.74 26.46 9.21
N GLU A 526 -16.02 26.50 9.57
CA GLU A 526 -16.87 27.67 9.43
C GLU A 526 -16.28 28.88 10.18
N TYR A 527 -15.85 28.68 11.42
CA TYR A 527 -15.21 29.76 12.21
C TYR A 527 -13.92 30.25 11.55
N ILE A 528 -13.03 29.33 11.12
CA ILE A 528 -11.79 29.72 10.44
C ILE A 528 -12.08 30.53 9.17
N GLN A 529 -13.07 30.11 8.38
CA GLN A 529 -13.46 30.81 7.15
C GLN A 529 -14.07 32.21 7.46
N GLN A 530 -14.92 32.32 8.49
CA GLN A 530 -15.49 33.59 8.93
C GLN A 530 -14.41 34.58 9.38
N GLU A 531 -13.47 34.13 10.21
CA GLU A 531 -12.39 34.99 10.71
C GLU A 531 -11.42 35.38 9.58
N LYS A 532 -11.12 34.47 8.67
CA LYS A 532 -10.35 34.78 7.46
C LYS A 532 -11.04 35.83 6.59
N ASN A 533 -12.35 35.73 6.41
CA ASN A 533 -13.12 36.70 5.62
C ASN A 533 -13.17 38.08 6.28
N LYS A 534 -13.04 38.18 7.61
CA LYS A 534 -12.85 39.43 8.34
C LYS A 534 -11.43 40.01 8.20
N GLY A 535 -10.53 39.34 7.49
CA GLY A 535 -9.14 39.74 7.31
C GLY A 535 -8.18 39.28 8.40
N ASN A 536 -8.65 38.53 9.38
CA ASN A 536 -7.82 38.00 10.45
C ASN A 536 -6.89 36.91 9.90
N LYS A 537 -5.58 37.10 10.01
CA LYS A 537 -4.57 36.16 9.56
C LYS A 537 -3.96 35.34 10.70
N THR A 538 -4.12 35.77 11.94
CA THR A 538 -3.69 35.05 13.14
C THR A 538 -4.94 34.66 13.91
N LEU A 539 -5.20 33.36 13.98
CA LEU A 539 -6.44 32.83 14.54
C LEU A 539 -6.20 32.13 15.86
N VAL A 540 -7.04 32.48 16.83
CA VAL A 540 -7.13 31.72 18.09
C VAL A 540 -8.49 31.04 18.14
N LEU A 541 -8.49 29.70 18.11
CA LEU A 541 -9.73 28.93 18.17
C LEU A 541 -10.28 28.91 19.58
N PRO A 542 -11.51 29.44 19.80
CA PRO A 542 -12.12 29.44 21.13
C PRO A 542 -12.54 28.01 21.52
N TYR A 543 -12.57 27.76 22.82
CA TYR A 543 -13.29 26.62 23.35
C TYR A 543 -14.80 26.74 23.02
N PRO A 544 -15.52 25.72 22.54
CA PRO A 544 -15.14 24.32 22.39
C PRO A 544 -14.63 23.94 20.98
N LEU A 545 -14.26 24.88 20.13
CA LEU A 545 -13.78 24.62 18.77
C LEU A 545 -12.33 24.11 18.76
N SER A 546 -11.58 24.39 19.82
CA SER A 546 -10.24 23.85 20.08
C SER A 546 -10.26 22.41 20.58
N PHE A 547 -11.43 21.83 20.82
CA PHE A 547 -11.62 20.77 21.78
C PHE A 547 -11.54 19.35 21.22
N PRO A 548 -10.75 18.48 21.83
CA PRO A 548 -10.99 17.06 21.77
C PRO A 548 -12.26 16.73 22.55
N LEU A 549 -12.99 15.75 22.09
CA LEU A 549 -14.13 15.18 22.79
C LEU A 549 -13.79 14.85 24.25
N PRO A 550 -14.76 14.91 25.15
CA PRO A 550 -14.53 14.66 26.55
C PRO A 550 -13.73 13.36 26.72
N GLU A 551 -12.67 13.44 27.50
CA GLU A 551 -11.94 12.29 27.98
C GLU A 551 -13.00 11.35 28.56
N THR A 552 -13.30 10.27 27.87
CA THR A 552 -14.10 9.21 28.47
C THR A 552 -13.27 8.75 29.66
N GLU A 553 -13.72 9.08 30.86
CA GLU A 553 -13.11 8.66 32.10
C GLU A 553 -12.84 7.15 32.01
N GLY A 554 -11.59 6.78 32.16
CA GLY A 554 -11.19 5.40 32.25
C GLY A 554 -10.59 4.79 30.98
N GLY A 555 -9.35 5.12 30.68
CA GLY A 555 -8.44 4.19 30.02
C GLY A 555 -8.51 4.07 28.49
N ALA A 556 -9.36 4.80 27.83
CA ALA A 556 -9.45 4.81 26.34
C ALA A 556 -8.20 5.41 25.65
N ALA A 557 -7.31 6.04 26.38
CA ALA A 557 -6.05 6.57 25.87
C ALA A 557 -5.08 5.48 25.38
N THR A 558 -5.26 4.24 25.77
CA THR A 558 -4.44 3.10 25.35
C THR A 558 -5.01 2.35 24.16
N ASP A 559 -6.31 2.48 23.85
CA ASP A 559 -6.89 1.87 22.68
C ASP A 559 -6.67 2.76 21.45
N ARG A 560 -5.56 2.52 20.75
CA ARG A 560 -5.20 3.19 19.49
C ARG A 560 -6.29 3.08 18.41
N THR A 561 -7.37 2.35 18.64
CA THR A 561 -8.55 2.26 17.77
C THR A 561 -9.43 3.50 17.84
N TYR A 562 -9.31 4.34 18.89
CA TYR A 562 -10.01 5.61 19.06
C TYR A 562 -9.24 6.84 18.54
N ILE A 563 -8.14 6.65 17.89
CA ILE A 563 -7.19 7.68 17.43
C ILE A 563 -7.72 8.77 16.50
N PRO A 564 -8.88 8.69 15.81
CA PRO A 564 -9.34 9.87 15.08
C PRO A 564 -9.34 11.15 15.93
N PHE A 565 -9.47 11.01 17.25
CA PHE A 565 -9.72 12.11 18.18
C PHE A 565 -8.48 12.70 18.86
N GLN A 566 -7.42 11.92 19.04
CA GLN A 566 -6.15 12.47 19.54
C GLN A 566 -5.52 13.50 18.58
N HIS A 567 -6.01 13.57 17.34
CA HIS A 567 -5.52 14.53 16.37
C HIS A 567 -6.09 15.95 16.53
N PHE A 568 -7.09 16.13 17.35
CA PHE A 568 -7.55 17.46 17.76
C PHE A 568 -6.83 17.99 19.01
N SER A 569 -5.98 17.18 19.64
CA SER A 569 -5.13 17.67 20.73
C SER A 569 -4.21 18.79 20.25
N ILE A 570 -3.94 19.72 21.12
CA ILE A 570 -3.01 20.83 20.94
C ILE A 570 -1.69 20.30 20.36
N ASN A 571 -1.60 20.25 19.04
CA ASN A 571 -0.40 19.84 18.34
C ASN A 571 0.05 20.98 17.42
N PRO A 572 1.11 21.72 17.82
CA PRO A 572 1.57 22.88 17.04
C PRO A 572 1.88 22.57 15.59
N ALA A 573 2.36 21.36 15.27
CA ALA A 573 2.63 20.95 13.91
C ALA A 573 1.36 20.84 13.05
N LYS A 574 0.23 20.38 13.64
CA LYS A 574 -1.05 20.26 12.94
C LYS A 574 -1.73 21.59 12.72
N ASN A 575 -1.66 22.47 13.70
CA ASN A 575 -2.14 23.84 13.59
C ASN A 575 -1.39 24.59 12.47
N LYS A 576 -0.09 24.32 12.30
CA LYS A 576 0.71 24.82 11.18
C LYS A 576 0.20 24.32 9.83
N HIS A 577 -0.07 23.01 9.69
CA HIS A 577 -0.63 22.46 8.45
C HIS A 577 -2.01 23.04 8.12
N GLN A 578 -2.88 23.24 9.12
CA GLN A 578 -4.16 23.90 8.95
C GLN A 578 -4.01 25.36 8.53
N ALA A 579 -3.09 26.10 9.16
CA ALA A 579 -2.82 27.48 8.79
C ALA A 579 -2.41 27.61 7.32
N ILE A 580 -1.51 26.77 6.85
CA ILE A 580 -1.09 26.71 5.44
C ILE A 580 -2.27 26.35 4.54
N PHE A 581 -3.06 25.34 4.91
CA PHE A 581 -4.22 24.88 4.14
C PHE A 581 -5.27 25.98 3.95
N PHE A 582 -5.59 26.71 5.02
CA PHE A 582 -6.56 27.81 4.97
C PHE A 582 -5.96 29.15 4.48
N GLY A 583 -4.64 29.22 4.30
CA GLY A 583 -3.94 30.45 3.87
C GLY A 583 -3.98 31.57 4.91
N VAL A 584 -3.81 31.20 6.19
CA VAL A 584 -3.64 32.12 7.32
C VAL A 584 -2.23 31.99 7.91
N ASN A 585 -1.76 32.99 8.65
CA ASN A 585 -0.40 33.01 9.18
C ASN A 585 -0.20 31.97 10.30
N SER A 586 -1.17 31.87 11.21
CA SER A 586 -1.13 30.92 12.30
C SER A 586 -2.53 30.57 12.80
N ILE A 587 -2.65 29.34 13.30
CA ILE A 587 -3.80 28.86 14.07
C ILE A 587 -3.27 28.39 15.41
N SER A 588 -3.78 28.94 16.50
CA SER A 588 -3.55 28.48 17.87
C SER A 588 -4.88 28.11 18.53
N GLU A 589 -4.81 27.37 19.60
CA GLU A 589 -5.98 26.94 20.34
C GLU A 589 -5.95 27.57 21.73
N GLN A 590 -7.12 27.99 22.20
CA GLN A 590 -7.25 28.49 23.56
C GLN A 590 -7.03 27.34 24.54
N ASP A 591 -6.15 27.55 25.51
CA ASP A 591 -5.88 26.56 26.56
C ASP A 591 -7.13 26.43 27.44
N TRP A 592 -7.74 25.26 27.45
CA TRP A 592 -8.96 24.99 28.20
C TRP A 592 -8.69 24.68 29.68
N LYS A 593 -7.42 24.48 30.05
CA LYS A 593 -7.01 24.24 31.44
C LYS A 593 -6.84 25.54 32.23
N LYS A 594 -6.94 26.68 31.55
CA LYS A 594 -7.02 27.99 32.16
C LYS A 594 -8.45 28.48 32.16
#